data_99d74f8bf80ba316a998b08cb2925473
#
_entry.id   99d74f8bf80ba316a998b08cb2925473
#
_cell.length_a   1.000
_cell.length_b   1.000
_cell.length_c   1.000
_cell.angle_alpha   90.00
_cell.angle_beta   90.00
_cell.angle_gamma   90.00
#
_symmetry.space_group_name_H-M   'P 1'
#
loop_
_entity.id
_entity.type
_entity.pdbx_description
1 polymer ?
#
loop_
_entity_poly.entity_id
_entity_poly.type
_entity_poly.pdbx_seq_one_letter_code
_entity_poly.pdbx_strand_id
1 'polypeptide(L)'
;MYRKIPFSEHEMDIIGEIPSFFPGFPGTPYRNPPVTPRENMDALFYEKKPFWFASSMDMMFFNSNVYSQNLSRGAGADMTDVFGIEWEWVPSAGGSIVHPGSPTMDDVNNWKEFIQIPDVTAWDWAGEAREKKLDPRFSHHMSLVNGVWFERLISFMDFMPAAMALIDDEQTDG
;
A
#
# COMPACT_ATOMS: atom_id res chain seq x y z
N MET A 1 -3.93 -23.67 -17.80
CA MET A 1 -5.27 -24.32 -17.88
C MET A 1 -5.94 -24.09 -16.54
N TYR A 2 -7.17 -23.58 -16.52
CA TYR A 2 -7.94 -23.31 -15.31
C TYR A 2 -8.44 -24.61 -14.67
N ARG A 3 -8.62 -24.58 -13.34
CA ARG A 3 -9.32 -25.65 -12.63
C ARG A 3 -10.82 -25.55 -12.87
N LYS A 4 -11.51 -26.69 -12.77
CA LYS A 4 -12.96 -26.71 -12.79
C LYS A 4 -13.49 -26.26 -11.43
N ILE A 5 -14.39 -25.29 -11.42
CA ILE A 5 -15.10 -24.88 -10.19
C ILE A 5 -16.08 -25.97 -9.81
N PRO A 6 -16.10 -26.45 -8.56
CA PRO A 6 -17.11 -27.40 -8.11
C PRO A 6 -18.50 -26.75 -8.09
N PHE A 7 -19.53 -27.54 -8.33
CA PHE A 7 -20.92 -27.07 -8.22
C PHE A 7 -21.35 -26.93 -6.75
N SER A 8 -22.09 -25.87 -6.44
CA SER A 8 -22.74 -25.68 -5.15
C SER A 8 -24.19 -25.21 -5.36
N GLU A 9 -25.13 -25.82 -4.68
CA GLU A 9 -26.55 -25.37 -4.69
C GLU A 9 -26.73 -23.99 -4.03
N HIS A 10 -25.76 -23.60 -3.17
CA HIS A 10 -25.80 -22.38 -2.38
C HIS A 10 -24.92 -21.25 -2.95
N GLU A 11 -24.38 -21.40 -4.15
CA GLU A 11 -23.42 -20.42 -4.72
C GLU A 11 -24.05 -19.04 -4.98
N MET A 12 -25.38 -18.99 -5.12
CA MET A 12 -26.13 -17.75 -5.34
C MET A 12 -26.60 -17.07 -4.04
N ASP A 13 -26.48 -17.72 -2.89
CA ASP A 13 -26.87 -17.16 -1.60
C ASP A 13 -25.99 -15.94 -1.27
N ILE A 14 -26.63 -14.87 -0.80
CA ILE A 14 -25.90 -13.68 -0.33
C ILE A 14 -25.47 -13.95 1.11
N ILE A 15 -24.18 -13.99 1.36
CA ILE A 15 -23.60 -14.29 2.68
C ILE A 15 -22.88 -13.10 3.31
N GLY A 16 -22.88 -11.94 2.65
CA GLY A 16 -22.28 -10.73 3.13
C GLY A 16 -22.26 -9.62 2.09
N GLU A 17 -21.49 -8.59 2.38
CA GLU A 17 -21.29 -7.44 1.50
C GLU A 17 -19.80 -7.10 1.47
N ILE A 18 -19.28 -6.81 0.27
CA ILE A 18 -17.95 -6.25 0.08
C ILE A 18 -18.10 -4.74 0.17
N PRO A 19 -17.50 -4.06 1.15
CA PRO A 19 -17.55 -2.61 1.26
C PRO A 19 -17.03 -1.93 0.00
N SER A 20 -17.65 -0.82 -0.39
CA SER A 20 -17.12 0.00 -1.48
C SER A 20 -15.75 0.58 -1.09
N PHE A 21 -14.81 0.57 -2.03
CA PHE A 21 -13.54 1.28 -1.87
C PHE A 21 -13.73 2.80 -1.83
N PHE A 22 -14.76 3.31 -2.49
CA PHE A 22 -15.06 4.74 -2.53
C PHE A 22 -16.07 5.12 -1.45
N PRO A 23 -15.79 6.12 -0.59
CA PRO A 23 -16.73 6.62 0.39
C PRO A 23 -18.04 7.08 -0.25
N GLY A 24 -19.17 6.73 0.37
CA GLY A 24 -20.50 7.14 -0.08
C GLY A 24 -21.13 6.26 -1.18
N PHE A 25 -20.42 5.26 -1.67
CA PHE A 25 -20.98 4.28 -2.60
C PHE A 25 -21.43 3.01 -1.85
N PRO A 26 -22.52 2.36 -2.31
CA PRO A 26 -22.97 1.10 -1.70
C PRO A 26 -21.94 0.00 -1.91
N GLY A 27 -21.86 -0.92 -0.98
CA GLY A 27 -21.10 -2.16 -1.15
C GLY A 27 -21.71 -3.08 -2.19
N THR A 28 -20.99 -4.12 -2.53
CA THR A 28 -21.44 -5.16 -3.47
C THR A 28 -21.84 -6.41 -2.70
N PRO A 29 -23.04 -6.99 -2.94
CA PRO A 29 -23.43 -8.24 -2.31
C PRO A 29 -22.42 -9.33 -2.59
N TYR A 30 -21.92 -9.97 -1.53
CA TYR A 30 -21.01 -11.11 -1.62
C TYR A 30 -21.81 -12.40 -1.55
N ARG A 31 -21.63 -13.25 -2.56
CA ARG A 31 -22.29 -14.53 -2.67
C ARG A 31 -21.45 -15.64 -2.07
N ASN A 32 -22.00 -16.84 -1.99
CA ASN A 32 -21.38 -18.01 -1.40
C ASN A 32 -20.70 -18.91 -2.44
N PRO A 33 -19.58 -18.50 -3.04
CA PRO A 33 -18.93 -19.29 -4.09
C PRO A 33 -18.37 -20.59 -3.47
N PRO A 34 -18.38 -21.70 -4.23
CA PRO A 34 -17.80 -22.97 -3.77
C PRO A 34 -16.26 -22.95 -3.70
N VAL A 35 -15.63 -21.93 -4.26
CA VAL A 35 -14.21 -21.62 -4.13
C VAL A 35 -14.13 -20.14 -3.77
N THR A 36 -13.43 -19.82 -2.69
CA THR A 36 -13.27 -18.44 -2.26
C THR A 36 -12.25 -17.69 -3.13
N PRO A 37 -12.32 -16.34 -3.21
CA PRO A 37 -11.30 -15.54 -3.84
C PRO A 37 -9.89 -15.85 -3.32
N ARG A 38 -9.72 -16.08 -2.03
CA ARG A 38 -8.44 -16.44 -1.43
C ARG A 38 -7.90 -17.78 -1.97
N GLU A 39 -8.74 -18.82 -2.00
CA GLU A 39 -8.35 -20.12 -2.57
C GLU A 39 -7.94 -20.00 -4.04
N ASN A 40 -8.63 -19.15 -4.81
CA ASN A 40 -8.23 -18.87 -6.20
C ASN A 40 -6.88 -18.17 -6.30
N MET A 41 -6.62 -17.18 -5.43
CA MET A 41 -5.34 -16.49 -5.37
C MET A 41 -4.20 -17.42 -4.94
N ASP A 42 -4.43 -18.26 -3.93
CA ASP A 42 -3.45 -19.26 -3.48
C ASP A 42 -3.15 -20.27 -4.61
N ALA A 43 -4.17 -20.75 -5.32
CA ALA A 43 -4.02 -21.60 -6.49
C ALA A 43 -3.26 -20.93 -7.64
N LEU A 44 -3.43 -19.61 -7.83
CA LEU A 44 -2.67 -18.84 -8.81
C LEU A 44 -1.20 -18.71 -8.42
N PHE A 45 -0.91 -18.27 -7.20
CA PHE A 45 0.45 -17.94 -6.78
C PHE A 45 1.31 -19.19 -6.53
N TYR A 46 0.76 -20.17 -5.82
CA TYR A 46 1.54 -21.32 -5.39
C TYR A 46 1.50 -22.49 -6.38
N GLU A 47 0.36 -22.72 -7.04
CA GLU A 47 0.17 -23.89 -7.88
C GLU A 47 0.16 -23.57 -9.38
N LYS A 48 0.10 -22.30 -9.78
CA LYS A 48 0.00 -21.83 -11.17
C LYS A 48 -1.20 -22.40 -11.94
N LYS A 49 -2.27 -22.77 -11.21
CA LYS A 49 -3.49 -23.39 -11.75
C LYS A 49 -4.74 -22.79 -11.08
N PRO A 50 -5.06 -21.51 -11.33
CA PRO A 50 -6.23 -20.86 -10.75
C PRO A 50 -7.54 -21.45 -11.28
N PHE A 51 -8.65 -21.17 -10.59
CA PHE A 51 -10.00 -21.53 -11.03
C PHE A 51 -10.53 -20.51 -12.04
N TRP A 52 -10.18 -19.22 -11.86
CA TRP A 52 -10.50 -18.13 -12.80
C TRP A 52 -9.35 -17.13 -12.88
N PHE A 53 -9.43 -16.22 -13.85
CA PHE A 53 -8.49 -15.11 -13.94
C PHE A 53 -8.71 -14.14 -12.78
N ALA A 54 -7.75 -14.07 -11.87
CA ALA A 54 -7.85 -13.24 -10.69
C ALA A 54 -7.83 -11.74 -11.06
N SER A 55 -8.60 -10.96 -10.33
CA SER A 55 -8.71 -9.52 -10.48
C SER A 55 -8.65 -8.80 -9.13
N SER A 56 -8.70 -7.47 -9.14
CA SER A 56 -8.80 -6.68 -7.91
C SER A 56 -10.08 -6.98 -7.10
N MET A 57 -11.11 -7.55 -7.73
CA MET A 57 -12.35 -7.98 -7.03
C MET A 57 -12.14 -9.23 -6.16
N ASP A 58 -11.05 -9.96 -6.36
CA ASP A 58 -10.67 -11.12 -5.54
C ASP A 58 -9.85 -10.72 -4.30
N MET A 59 -9.63 -9.43 -4.09
CA MET A 59 -8.86 -8.88 -2.99
C MET A 59 -9.71 -7.96 -2.12
N MET A 60 -9.46 -7.98 -0.83
CA MET A 60 -9.96 -6.98 0.10
C MET A 60 -8.87 -5.94 0.35
N PHE A 61 -9.11 -4.72 -0.15
CA PHE A 61 -8.21 -3.61 0.09
C PHE A 61 -8.49 -2.99 1.47
N PHE A 62 -7.43 -2.61 2.16
CA PHE A 62 -7.56 -1.82 3.36
C PHE A 62 -6.43 -0.80 3.47
N ASN A 63 -6.73 0.32 4.13
CA ASN A 63 -5.74 1.32 4.50
C ASN A 63 -5.29 1.07 5.94
N SER A 64 -4.00 1.05 6.15
CA SER A 64 -3.44 0.95 7.49
C SER A 64 -3.43 2.33 8.15
N ASN A 65 -4.03 2.45 9.33
CA ASN A 65 -3.96 3.66 10.14
C ASN A 65 -2.56 3.84 10.74
N VAL A 66 -1.94 2.74 11.17
CA VAL A 66 -0.57 2.73 11.69
C VAL A 66 0.41 3.24 10.64
N TYR A 67 0.32 2.72 9.41
CA TYR A 67 1.12 3.21 8.29
C TYR A 67 0.85 4.70 7.99
N SER A 68 -0.43 5.07 7.88
CA SER A 68 -0.83 6.43 7.53
C SER A 68 -0.40 7.46 8.57
N GLN A 69 -0.44 7.11 9.85
CA GLN A 69 -0.03 7.99 10.93
C GLN A 69 1.48 8.21 10.99
N ASN A 70 2.27 7.17 10.72
CA ASN A 70 3.72 7.21 10.86
C ASN A 70 4.46 7.60 9.58
N LEU A 71 3.92 7.25 8.40
CA LEU A 71 4.54 7.54 7.10
C LEU A 71 3.76 8.56 6.27
N SER A 72 2.83 9.27 6.89
CA SER A 72 2.06 10.32 6.22
C SER A 72 2.96 11.48 5.76
N ARG A 73 2.58 12.06 4.62
CA ARG A 73 3.14 13.31 4.09
C ARG A 73 2.22 14.51 4.35
N GLY A 74 1.27 14.37 5.27
CA GLY A 74 0.19 15.31 5.48
C GLY A 74 -0.97 15.13 4.49
N ALA A 75 -2.16 15.47 4.95
CA ALA A 75 -3.36 15.53 4.13
C ALA A 75 -4.14 16.78 4.56
N GLY A 76 -4.11 17.83 3.73
CA GLY A 76 -4.78 19.09 4.01
C GLY A 76 -4.00 20.08 4.89
N ALA A 77 -2.77 19.76 5.30
CA ALA A 77 -1.91 20.63 6.09
C ALA A 77 -0.44 20.29 5.89
N ASP A 78 0.44 21.24 6.15
CA ASP A 78 1.88 21.02 6.22
C ASP A 78 2.22 20.15 7.42
N MET A 79 3.25 19.31 7.26
CA MET A 79 3.73 18.44 8.34
C MET A 79 5.18 18.02 8.17
N THR A 80 5.79 17.59 9.27
CA THR A 80 7.07 16.87 9.28
C THR A 80 6.81 15.38 9.43
N ASP A 81 7.40 14.56 8.57
CA ASP A 81 7.22 13.10 8.62
C ASP A 81 8.19 12.42 9.61
N VAL A 82 8.09 11.09 9.72
CA VAL A 82 8.91 10.27 10.63
C VAL A 82 10.42 10.32 10.32
N PHE A 83 10.82 10.75 9.13
CA PHE A 83 12.21 10.95 8.72
C PHE A 83 12.70 12.39 8.94
N GLY A 84 11.84 13.27 9.48
CA GLY A 84 12.15 14.67 9.68
C GLY A 84 12.00 15.54 8.42
N ILE A 85 11.40 15.00 7.36
CA ILE A 85 11.17 15.74 6.12
C ILE A 85 9.96 16.64 6.26
N GLU A 86 10.13 17.90 5.87
CA GLU A 86 9.06 18.89 5.83
C GLU A 86 8.27 18.77 4.53
N TRP A 87 6.95 18.58 4.67
CA TRP A 87 6.01 18.50 3.57
C TRP A 87 5.07 19.71 3.57
N GLU A 88 4.91 20.32 2.42
CA GLU A 88 3.98 21.40 2.16
C GLU A 88 2.72 20.87 1.49
N TRP A 89 1.55 21.20 2.04
CA TRP A 89 0.28 20.89 1.40
C TRP A 89 -0.03 21.88 0.27
N VAL A 90 -0.19 21.38 -0.95
CA VAL A 90 -0.52 22.17 -2.14
C VAL A 90 -1.97 21.93 -2.56
N PRO A 91 -2.92 22.82 -2.18
CA PRO A 91 -4.36 22.63 -2.47
C PRO A 91 -4.67 22.46 -3.95
N SER A 92 -3.97 23.19 -4.83
CA SER A 92 -4.16 23.11 -6.27
C SER A 92 -3.73 21.78 -6.90
N ALA A 93 -2.77 21.09 -6.26
CA ALA A 93 -2.31 19.76 -6.66
C ALA A 93 -3.12 18.64 -5.97
N GLY A 94 -3.86 18.97 -4.90
CA GLY A 94 -4.56 18.00 -4.08
C GLY A 94 -3.62 17.03 -3.36
N GLY A 95 -2.37 17.43 -3.08
CA GLY A 95 -1.35 16.59 -2.48
C GLY A 95 -0.24 17.38 -1.80
N SER A 96 0.59 16.67 -1.03
CA SER A 96 1.76 17.26 -0.39
C SER A 96 3.01 17.09 -1.27
N ILE A 97 3.85 18.10 -1.30
CA ILE A 97 5.17 18.09 -1.91
C ILE A 97 6.24 18.28 -0.82
N VAL A 98 7.43 17.79 -1.06
CA VAL A 98 8.57 18.15 -0.22
C VAL A 98 8.90 19.64 -0.43
N HIS A 99 9.31 20.30 0.64
CA HIS A 99 9.75 21.69 0.53
C HIS A 99 11.04 21.76 -0.30
N PRO A 100 11.02 22.38 -1.49
CA PRO A 100 12.16 22.35 -2.41
C PRO A 100 13.34 23.19 -1.90
N GLY A 101 14.56 22.81 -2.28
CA GLY A 101 15.77 23.58 -1.99
C GLY A 101 16.36 23.38 -0.59
N SER A 102 15.87 22.38 0.15
CA SER A 102 16.39 22.02 1.47
C SER A 102 16.63 20.52 1.56
N PRO A 103 17.50 19.93 0.68
CA PRO A 103 17.76 18.51 0.70
C PRO A 103 18.39 18.10 2.05
N THR A 104 17.96 16.95 2.57
CA THR A 104 18.53 16.36 3.78
C THR A 104 19.87 15.70 3.48
N MET A 105 20.06 15.27 2.23
CA MET A 105 21.21 14.50 1.78
C MET A 105 21.60 14.93 0.36
N ASP A 106 22.88 15.09 0.11
CA ASP A 106 23.43 15.48 -1.21
C ASP A 106 24.06 14.30 -1.97
N ASP A 107 24.44 13.22 -1.28
CA ASP A 107 25.04 12.02 -1.84
C ASP A 107 24.35 10.77 -1.26
N VAL A 108 23.74 9.98 -2.12
CA VAL A 108 23.02 8.76 -1.75
C VAL A 108 23.91 7.72 -1.07
N ASN A 109 25.22 7.69 -1.39
CA ASN A 109 26.17 6.75 -0.80
C ASN A 109 26.36 6.98 0.71
N ASN A 110 26.08 8.20 1.17
CA ASN A 110 26.21 8.60 2.56
C ASN A 110 24.88 8.53 3.35
N TRP A 111 23.85 7.90 2.79
CA TRP A 111 22.49 7.92 3.36
C TRP A 111 22.41 7.54 4.85
N LYS A 112 23.29 6.64 5.32
CA LYS A 112 23.32 6.18 6.73
C LYS A 112 23.69 7.28 7.72
N GLU A 113 24.35 8.34 7.26
CA GLU A 113 24.74 9.48 8.11
C GLU A 113 23.56 10.44 8.32
N PHE A 114 22.63 10.50 7.37
CA PHE A 114 21.55 11.48 7.32
C PHE A 114 20.18 10.90 7.65
N ILE A 115 19.95 9.64 7.31
CA ILE A 115 18.61 9.04 7.40
C ILE A 115 18.55 8.07 8.58
N GLN A 116 17.66 8.36 9.52
CA GLN A 116 17.32 7.43 10.60
C GLN A 116 16.11 6.61 10.18
N ILE A 117 16.31 5.30 9.98
CA ILE A 117 15.21 4.39 9.70
C ILE A 117 14.41 4.21 10.99
N PRO A 118 13.09 4.48 10.99
CA PRO A 118 12.26 4.32 12.17
C PRO A 118 12.16 2.85 12.58
N ASP A 119 12.07 2.60 13.89
CA ASP A 119 11.77 1.26 14.38
C ASP A 119 10.28 0.94 14.15
N VAL A 120 9.99 0.39 12.98
CA VAL A 120 8.63 0.00 12.59
C VAL A 120 8.06 -1.12 13.47
N THR A 121 8.90 -1.85 14.22
CA THR A 121 8.44 -2.92 15.12
C THR A 121 7.81 -2.37 16.39
N ALA A 122 8.12 -1.13 16.75
CA ALA A 122 7.54 -0.43 17.89
C ALA A 122 6.11 0.10 17.61
N TRP A 123 5.64 0.08 16.37
CA TRP A 123 4.30 0.56 16.02
C TRP A 123 3.22 -0.46 16.38
N ASP A 124 2.01 -0.01 16.71
CA ASP A 124 0.92 -0.89 17.20
C ASP A 124 0.20 -1.66 16.07
N TRP A 125 0.97 -2.44 15.32
CA TRP A 125 0.43 -3.36 14.30
C TRP A 125 -0.54 -4.38 14.88
N ALA A 126 -0.28 -4.84 16.11
CA ALA A 126 -1.13 -5.81 16.77
C ALA A 126 -2.49 -5.21 17.17
N GLY A 127 -2.52 -3.94 17.60
CA GLY A 127 -3.76 -3.19 17.85
C GLY A 127 -4.57 -3.06 16.58
N GLU A 128 -3.95 -2.59 15.51
CA GLU A 128 -4.63 -2.46 14.22
C GLU A 128 -5.17 -3.81 13.71
N ALA A 129 -4.39 -4.88 13.78
CA ALA A 129 -4.84 -6.21 13.35
C ALA A 129 -6.06 -6.72 14.11
N ARG A 130 -6.21 -6.36 15.40
CA ARG A 130 -7.40 -6.70 16.19
C ARG A 130 -8.63 -5.88 15.80
N GLU A 131 -8.43 -4.62 15.43
CA GLU A 131 -9.52 -3.71 15.02
C GLU A 131 -10.01 -3.96 13.60
N LYS A 132 -9.10 -4.29 12.69
CA LYS A 132 -9.42 -4.60 11.29
C LYS A 132 -10.07 -5.97 11.17
N LYS A 133 -11.39 -5.97 11.01
CA LYS A 133 -12.17 -7.19 10.75
C LYS A 133 -12.07 -7.59 9.28
N LEU A 134 -10.89 -8.06 8.88
CA LEU A 134 -10.67 -8.48 7.50
C LEU A 134 -11.31 -9.86 7.26
N ASP A 135 -12.03 -9.99 6.17
CA ASP A 135 -12.70 -11.24 5.80
C ASP A 135 -11.67 -12.27 5.30
N PRO A 136 -11.50 -13.42 5.99
CA PRO A 136 -10.49 -14.41 5.64
C PRO A 136 -10.72 -15.11 4.29
N ARG A 137 -11.90 -14.93 3.67
CA ARG A 137 -12.23 -15.48 2.35
C ARG A 137 -11.56 -14.71 1.21
N PHE A 138 -10.96 -13.55 1.50
CA PHE A 138 -10.24 -12.73 0.54
C PHE A 138 -8.74 -12.71 0.84
N SER A 139 -7.93 -12.50 -0.20
CA SER A 139 -6.57 -12.03 -0.02
C SER A 139 -6.58 -10.57 0.40
N HIS A 140 -5.82 -10.23 1.42
CA HIS A 140 -5.78 -8.87 1.94
C HIS A 140 -4.69 -8.07 1.23
N HIS A 141 -5.03 -6.87 0.80
CA HIS A 141 -4.12 -5.96 0.11
C HIS A 141 -4.01 -4.65 0.88
N MET A 142 -2.84 -4.39 1.45
CA MET A 142 -2.52 -3.10 2.02
C MET A 142 -1.77 -2.27 0.97
N SER A 143 -2.30 -1.09 0.66
CA SER A 143 -1.64 -0.18 -0.25
C SER A 143 -0.57 0.62 0.50
N LEU A 144 0.69 0.49 0.07
CA LEU A 144 1.80 1.33 0.50
C LEU A 144 2.01 2.42 -0.56
N VAL A 145 1.03 3.32 -0.65
CA VAL A 145 1.05 4.36 -1.68
C VAL A 145 1.95 5.51 -1.26
N ASN A 146 2.76 5.96 -2.20
CA ASN A 146 3.53 7.19 -2.15
C ASN A 146 4.55 7.30 -0.99
N GLY A 147 5.77 7.61 -1.33
CA GLY A 147 6.81 7.97 -0.37
C GLY A 147 7.67 6.80 0.12
N VAL A 148 7.62 5.63 -0.53
CA VAL A 148 8.53 4.50 -0.22
C VAL A 148 9.47 4.14 -1.36
N TRP A 149 9.34 4.80 -2.53
CA TRP A 149 10.20 4.60 -3.72
C TRP A 149 10.87 5.91 -4.13
N PHE A 150 10.84 6.22 -5.43
CA PHE A 150 11.51 7.39 -5.99
C PHE A 150 11.07 8.71 -5.35
N GLU A 151 9.77 8.87 -5.02
CA GLU A 151 9.33 10.06 -4.28
C GLU A 151 10.00 10.21 -2.90
N ARG A 152 10.33 9.08 -2.25
CA ARG A 152 11.07 9.13 -0.99
C ARG A 152 12.52 9.59 -1.22
N LEU A 153 13.17 9.11 -2.28
CA LEU A 153 14.49 9.58 -2.65
C LEU A 153 14.48 11.07 -2.98
N ILE A 154 13.50 11.54 -3.77
CA ILE A 154 13.30 12.97 -4.04
C ILE A 154 13.15 13.77 -2.74
N SER A 155 12.43 13.24 -1.75
CA SER A 155 12.22 13.96 -0.48
C SER A 155 13.51 14.16 0.32
N PHE A 156 14.51 13.32 0.12
CA PHE A 156 15.81 13.44 0.75
C PHE A 156 16.80 14.31 -0.04
N MET A 157 16.75 14.28 -1.37
CA MET A 157 17.80 14.82 -2.25
C MET A 157 17.37 15.93 -3.19
N ASP A 158 16.09 16.29 -3.25
CA ASP A 158 15.47 16.99 -4.37
C ASP A 158 15.43 16.16 -5.67
N PHE A 159 14.66 16.62 -6.67
CA PHE A 159 14.36 15.83 -7.87
C PHE A 159 15.59 15.52 -8.74
N MET A 160 16.38 16.55 -9.06
CA MET A 160 17.51 16.37 -9.99
C MET A 160 18.62 15.48 -9.41
N PRO A 161 19.12 15.72 -8.18
CA PRO A 161 20.10 14.81 -7.58
C PRO A 161 19.57 13.38 -7.42
N ALA A 162 18.30 13.20 -7.01
CA ALA A 162 17.68 11.88 -6.90
C ALA A 162 17.62 11.14 -8.25
N ALA A 163 17.26 11.85 -9.33
CA ALA A 163 17.22 11.26 -10.67
C ALA A 163 18.61 10.89 -11.19
N MET A 164 19.62 11.72 -10.90
CA MET A 164 21.01 11.43 -11.28
C MET A 164 21.58 10.26 -10.50
N ALA A 165 21.31 10.17 -9.21
CA ALA A 165 21.76 9.05 -8.37
C ALA A 165 21.29 7.68 -8.89
N LEU A 166 20.04 7.57 -9.39
CA LEU A 166 19.54 6.34 -10.01
C LEU A 166 20.25 5.92 -11.30
N ILE A 167 20.96 6.85 -11.96
CA ILE A 167 21.65 6.59 -13.24
C ILE A 167 23.13 6.34 -13.02
N ASP A 168 23.74 7.10 -12.12
CA ASP A 168 25.19 7.19 -11.98
C ASP A 168 25.73 6.36 -10.79
N ASP A 169 24.86 5.96 -9.86
CA ASP A 169 25.26 5.28 -8.63
C ASP A 169 24.87 3.80 -8.61
N GLU A 170 25.86 2.91 -8.67
CA GLU A 170 25.66 1.45 -8.61
C GLU A 170 25.06 0.97 -7.27
N GLN A 171 25.17 1.77 -6.20
CA GLN A 171 24.63 1.41 -4.88
C GLN A 171 23.11 1.67 -4.73
N THR A 172 22.49 2.34 -5.66
CA THR A 172 21.02 2.55 -5.67
C THR A 172 20.26 1.33 -6.18
N ASP A 173 20.95 0.36 -6.79
CA ASP A 173 20.36 -0.84 -7.39
C ASP A 173 20.26 -2.04 -6.42
N GLY A 174 20.58 -1.85 -5.14
CA GLY A 174 20.66 -2.89 -4.11
C GLY A 174 19.41 -3.05 -3.24
#